data_5b689c27a6cfce4e049f0b9d1eecad11
#
_entry.id   5b689c27a6cfce4e049f0b9d1eecad11
#
_cell.length_a   1.000
_cell.length_b   1.000
_cell.length_c   1.000
_cell.angle_alpha   90.00
_cell.angle_beta   90.00
_cell.angle_gamma   90.00
#
_symmetry.space_group_name_H-M   'P 1'
#
loop_
_entity.id
_entity.type
_entity.pdbx_description
1 polymer ?
#
loop_
_entity_poly.entity_id
_entity_poly.type
_entity_poly.pdbx_seq_one_letter_code
_entity_poly.pdbx_strand_id
1 'polypeptide(L)'
;PLMVFARDAPYALPMLQDAAYDVMTVDTTFDGREARNILATSARKAGLMPKQLQGNFDPALLQADNGSGQVEIESAVREMLTLFGPQKYIANLGSGLVGTEDPSKVACFVDCVHNFSEEEVACA
;
A
#
# COMPACT_ATOMS: atom_id res chain seq x y z
N PRO A 1 -2.20 10.70 14.25
CA PRO A 1 -2.20 10.89 12.79
C PRO A 1 -3.61 10.79 12.23
N LEU A 2 -3.90 11.62 11.22
CA LEU A 2 -5.15 11.55 10.47
C LEU A 2 -4.90 10.79 9.16
N MET A 3 -5.80 9.85 8.86
CA MET A 3 -5.71 9.02 7.66
C MET A 3 -6.92 9.27 6.77
N VAL A 4 -6.72 9.26 5.46
CA VAL A 4 -7.79 9.38 4.47
C VAL A 4 -7.71 8.25 3.45
N PHE A 5 -8.87 7.71 3.08
CA PHE A 5 -9.01 6.74 1.99
C PHE A 5 -9.95 7.31 0.92
N ALA A 6 -9.35 7.78 -0.16
CA ALA A 6 -10.09 8.28 -1.33
C ALA A 6 -10.19 7.14 -2.38
N ARG A 7 -11.07 6.19 -2.12
CA ARG A 7 -11.28 5.03 -2.98
C ARG A 7 -11.71 5.45 -4.39
N ASP A 8 -11.18 4.80 -5.40
CA ASP A 8 -11.46 5.06 -6.83
C ASP A 8 -11.23 6.53 -7.26
N ALA A 9 -10.42 7.28 -6.47
CA ALA A 9 -10.18 8.70 -6.70
C ALA A 9 -8.68 9.06 -6.76
N PRO A 10 -7.91 8.45 -7.68
CA PRO A 10 -6.48 8.74 -7.81
C PRO A 10 -6.17 10.22 -8.10
N TYR A 11 -7.09 10.90 -8.78
CA TYR A 11 -6.99 12.34 -9.07
C TYR A 11 -6.97 13.22 -7.81
N ALA A 12 -7.42 12.72 -6.68
CA ALA A 12 -7.48 13.48 -5.42
C ALA A 12 -6.11 13.57 -4.71
N LEU A 13 -5.17 12.67 -5.01
CA LEU A 13 -3.86 12.62 -4.32
C LEU A 13 -3.12 13.96 -4.28
N PRO A 14 -3.01 14.73 -5.38
CA PRO A 14 -2.33 16.03 -5.33
C PRO A 14 -2.98 17.02 -4.37
N MET A 15 -4.32 17.03 -4.31
CA MET A 15 -5.08 17.90 -3.41
C MET A 15 -4.97 17.47 -1.96
N LEU A 16 -4.97 16.16 -1.71
CA LEU A 16 -4.84 15.59 -0.37
C LEU A 16 -3.44 15.80 0.22
N GLN A 17 -2.42 15.98 -0.62
CA GLN A 17 -1.07 16.32 -0.16
C GLN A 17 -1.06 17.64 0.61
N ASP A 18 -1.90 18.61 0.23
CA ASP A 18 -1.99 19.92 0.86
C ASP A 18 -3.01 19.97 2.00
N ALA A 19 -3.82 18.92 2.14
CA ALA A 19 -4.83 18.81 3.20
C ALA A 19 -4.22 18.38 4.55
N ALA A 20 -5.01 18.49 5.62
CA ALA A 20 -4.59 18.22 6.99
C ALA A 20 -4.54 16.71 7.35
N TYR A 21 -4.22 15.84 6.39
CA TYR A 21 -4.01 14.41 6.63
C TYR A 21 -2.53 14.06 6.70
N ASP A 22 -2.20 13.06 7.48
CA ASP A 22 -0.83 12.56 7.65
C ASP A 22 -0.55 11.37 6.72
N VAL A 23 -1.55 10.51 6.51
CA VAL A 23 -1.45 9.27 5.73
C VAL A 23 -2.54 9.20 4.69
N MET A 24 -2.17 8.81 3.48
CA MET A 24 -3.10 8.57 2.38
C MET A 24 -3.14 7.10 2.04
N THR A 25 -4.32 6.49 2.19
CA THR A 25 -4.55 5.11 1.76
C THR A 25 -4.92 5.10 0.28
N VAL A 26 -4.22 4.26 -0.47
CA VAL A 26 -4.46 4.04 -1.91
C VAL A 26 -5.04 2.65 -2.13
N ASP A 27 -5.94 2.55 -3.09
CA ASP A 27 -6.59 1.30 -3.45
C ASP A 27 -5.78 0.45 -4.44
N THR A 28 -6.29 -0.73 -4.79
CA THR A 28 -5.62 -1.70 -5.66
C THR A 28 -5.39 -1.22 -7.09
N THR A 29 -6.09 -0.17 -7.53
CA THR A 29 -5.99 0.36 -8.90
C THR A 29 -4.80 1.30 -9.08
N PHE A 30 -4.11 1.65 -7.99
CA PHE A 30 -3.04 2.63 -8.00
C PHE A 30 -1.65 1.99 -8.01
N ASP A 31 -0.78 2.44 -8.90
CA ASP A 31 0.65 2.11 -8.83
C ASP A 31 1.33 2.88 -7.68
N GLY A 32 1.99 2.14 -6.78
CA GLY A 32 2.64 2.72 -5.60
C GLY A 32 3.76 3.70 -5.94
N ARG A 33 4.50 3.47 -7.01
CA ARG A 33 5.57 4.38 -7.46
C ARG A 33 4.98 5.67 -8.02
N GLU A 34 3.89 5.55 -8.79
CA GLU A 34 3.17 6.72 -9.30
C GLU A 34 2.59 7.55 -8.16
N ALA A 35 1.96 6.91 -7.16
CA ALA A 35 1.46 7.61 -5.97
C ALA A 35 2.57 8.39 -5.25
N ARG A 36 3.73 7.77 -5.04
CA ARG A 36 4.89 8.46 -4.45
C ARG A 36 5.36 9.66 -5.26
N ASN A 37 5.44 9.51 -6.57
CA ASN A 37 5.88 10.58 -7.47
C ASN A 37 4.92 11.77 -7.46
N ILE A 38 3.61 11.49 -7.43
CA ILE A 38 2.57 12.52 -7.34
C ILE A 38 2.71 13.30 -6.02
N LEU A 39 2.81 12.60 -4.88
CA LEU A 39 2.95 13.24 -3.58
C LEU A 39 4.25 14.04 -3.47
N ALA A 40 5.37 13.49 -3.93
CA ALA A 40 6.66 14.18 -3.92
C ALA A 40 6.63 15.45 -4.77
N THR A 41 5.99 15.40 -5.93
CA THR A 41 5.88 16.53 -6.84
C THR A 41 4.98 17.63 -6.26
N SER A 42 3.83 17.25 -5.71
CA SER A 42 2.90 18.20 -5.07
C SER A 42 3.51 18.84 -3.82
N ALA A 43 4.14 18.03 -2.96
CA ALA A 43 4.83 18.52 -1.77
C ALA A 43 5.92 19.54 -2.09
N ARG A 44 6.75 19.24 -3.10
CA ARG A 44 7.82 20.16 -3.55
C ARG A 44 7.26 21.50 -4.03
N LYS A 45 6.17 21.48 -4.80
CA LYS A 45 5.50 22.72 -5.26
C LYS A 45 4.97 23.55 -4.10
N ALA A 46 4.47 22.90 -3.06
CA ALA A 46 3.91 23.55 -1.87
C ALA A 46 4.96 23.91 -0.79
N GLY A 47 6.23 23.49 -0.95
CA GLY A 47 7.25 23.64 0.07
C GLY A 47 7.04 22.74 1.30
N LEU A 48 6.37 21.60 1.11
CA LEU A 48 6.02 20.65 2.17
C LEU A 48 6.80 19.34 2.00
N MET A 49 6.73 18.50 3.04
CA MET A 49 7.21 17.11 2.96
C MET A 49 6.12 16.21 2.38
N PRO A 50 6.50 15.18 1.58
CA PRO A 50 5.54 14.20 1.10
C PRO A 50 4.86 13.48 2.26
N LYS A 51 3.55 13.30 2.15
CA LYS A 51 2.75 12.52 3.10
C LYS A 51 3.11 11.04 3.06
N GLN A 52 2.71 10.31 4.10
CA GLN A 52 2.85 8.86 4.14
C GLN A 52 1.79 8.19 3.28
N LEU A 53 2.12 7.03 2.73
CA LEU A 53 1.21 6.17 1.98
C LEU A 53 0.85 4.92 2.76
N GLN A 54 -0.36 4.42 2.55
CA GLN A 54 -0.84 3.13 3.04
C GLN A 54 -1.54 2.38 1.91
N GLY A 55 -1.41 1.08 1.87
CA GLY A 55 -2.06 0.20 0.89
C GLY A 55 -1.00 -0.66 0.22
N ASN A 56 -1.22 -1.30 -0.92
CA ASN A 56 -2.50 -1.43 -1.65
C ASN A 56 -2.63 -2.87 -2.15
N PHE A 57 -2.23 -3.83 -1.28
CA PHE A 57 -2.30 -5.24 -1.63
C PHE A 57 -3.71 -5.63 -2.08
N ASP A 58 -3.81 -6.41 -3.15
CA ASP A 58 -5.10 -6.87 -3.65
C ASP A 58 -5.70 -7.97 -2.76
N PRO A 59 -6.78 -7.69 -2.01
CA PRO A 59 -7.42 -8.67 -1.16
C PRO A 59 -8.05 -9.84 -1.93
N ALA A 60 -8.25 -9.73 -3.24
CA ALA A 60 -8.71 -10.84 -4.06
C ALA A 60 -7.77 -12.04 -4.01
N LEU A 61 -6.46 -11.81 -3.83
CA LEU A 61 -5.48 -12.89 -3.67
C LEU A 61 -5.65 -13.69 -2.36
N LEU A 62 -6.36 -13.13 -1.40
CA LEU A 62 -6.60 -13.76 -0.09
C LEU A 62 -7.90 -14.57 -0.05
N GLN A 63 -8.75 -14.50 -1.07
CA GLN A 63 -10.01 -15.23 -1.11
C GLN A 63 -9.79 -16.75 -1.16
N ALA A 64 -10.65 -17.49 -0.46
CA ALA A 64 -10.50 -18.94 -0.32
C ALA A 64 -10.54 -19.69 -1.66
N ASP A 65 -11.33 -19.20 -2.60
CA ASP A 65 -11.65 -19.87 -3.86
C ASP A 65 -10.92 -19.33 -5.09
N ASN A 66 -10.02 -18.34 -4.94
CA ASN A 66 -9.38 -17.72 -6.10
C ASN A 66 -8.17 -18.49 -6.65
N GLY A 67 -7.81 -19.63 -6.09
CA GLY A 67 -6.69 -20.46 -6.55
C GLY A 67 -5.28 -19.92 -6.27
N SER A 68 -5.13 -18.72 -5.72
CA SER A 68 -3.83 -18.19 -5.32
C SER A 68 -3.25 -19.00 -4.15
N GLY A 69 -1.96 -19.31 -4.23
CA GLY A 69 -1.22 -19.95 -3.16
C GLY A 69 -0.22 -18.99 -2.49
N GLN A 70 0.62 -19.56 -1.65
CA GLN A 70 1.66 -18.82 -0.94
C GLN A 70 2.61 -18.08 -1.90
N VAL A 71 3.00 -18.69 -3.00
CA VAL A 71 3.95 -18.12 -3.97
C VAL A 71 3.41 -16.84 -4.60
N GLU A 72 2.14 -16.81 -4.97
CA GLU A 72 1.48 -15.64 -5.54
C GLU A 72 1.39 -14.50 -4.52
N ILE A 73 1.07 -14.83 -3.27
CA ILE A 73 1.01 -13.85 -2.16
C ILE A 73 2.40 -13.27 -1.90
N GLU A 74 3.43 -14.12 -1.79
CA GLU A 74 4.82 -13.67 -1.59
C GLU A 74 5.30 -12.76 -2.71
N SER A 75 5.03 -13.12 -3.96
CA SER A 75 5.39 -12.31 -5.13
C SER A 75 4.71 -10.94 -5.10
N ALA A 76 3.41 -10.90 -4.83
CA ALA A 76 2.64 -9.65 -4.77
C ALA A 76 3.09 -8.75 -3.60
N VAL A 77 3.44 -9.33 -2.45
CA VAL A 77 3.98 -8.56 -1.31
C VAL A 77 5.34 -7.95 -1.66
N ARG A 78 6.25 -8.73 -2.27
CA ARG A 78 7.57 -8.21 -2.69
C ARG A 78 7.42 -7.06 -3.69
N GLU A 79 6.55 -7.21 -4.68
CA GLU A 79 6.28 -6.16 -5.65
C GLU A 79 5.74 -4.89 -4.96
N MET A 80 4.74 -5.03 -4.10
CA MET A 80 4.16 -3.92 -3.35
C MET A 80 5.23 -3.18 -2.53
N LEU A 81 6.03 -3.90 -1.74
CA LEU A 81 7.09 -3.30 -0.91
C LEU A 81 8.14 -2.58 -1.78
N THR A 82 8.51 -3.16 -2.91
CA THR A 82 9.46 -2.55 -3.86
C THR A 82 8.90 -1.26 -4.48
N LEU A 83 7.62 -1.25 -4.86
CA LEU A 83 6.97 -0.07 -5.47
C LEU A 83 6.80 1.08 -4.48
N PHE A 84 6.39 0.77 -3.26
CA PHE A 84 6.20 1.80 -2.22
C PHE A 84 7.50 2.19 -1.51
N GLY A 85 8.48 1.28 -1.44
CA GLY A 85 9.74 1.48 -0.73
C GLY A 85 9.59 1.42 0.80
N PRO A 86 10.72 1.36 1.54
CA PRO A 86 10.72 1.00 2.95
C PRO A 86 10.36 2.16 3.91
N GLN A 87 10.26 3.39 3.42
CA GLN A 87 10.07 4.56 4.28
C GLN A 87 8.74 5.26 4.02
N LYS A 88 8.15 5.80 5.09
CA LYS A 88 6.89 6.54 5.03
C LYS A 88 5.76 5.73 4.37
N TYR A 89 5.70 4.45 4.71
CA TYR A 89 4.75 3.52 4.15
C TYR A 89 4.18 2.59 5.23
N ILE A 90 2.89 2.33 5.13
CA ILE A 90 2.17 1.35 5.95
C ILE A 90 1.64 0.28 4.99
N ALA A 91 2.21 -0.92 5.07
CA ALA A 91 1.73 -2.06 4.30
C ALA A 91 0.30 -2.43 4.76
N ASN A 92 -0.63 -2.42 3.82
CA ASN A 92 -2.02 -2.77 4.08
C ASN A 92 -2.68 -3.24 2.78
N LEU A 93 -3.91 -3.72 2.91
CA LEU A 93 -4.75 -4.05 1.77
C LEU A 93 -5.24 -2.77 1.05
N GLY A 94 -5.50 -2.87 -0.23
CA GLY A 94 -6.08 -1.78 -1.03
C GLY A 94 -7.59 -1.62 -0.88
N SER A 95 -8.25 -2.54 -0.16
CA SER A 95 -9.64 -2.45 0.28
C SER A 95 -9.89 -3.36 1.48
N GLY A 96 -11.04 -3.23 2.13
CA GLY A 96 -11.40 -4.06 3.28
C GLY A 96 -11.66 -5.53 2.90
N LEU A 97 -11.52 -6.42 3.87
CA LEU A 97 -11.94 -7.80 3.78
C LEU A 97 -13.47 -7.88 3.73
N VAL A 98 -14.01 -8.82 2.96
CA VAL A 98 -15.46 -9.00 2.77
C VAL A 98 -16.00 -10.27 3.45
N GLY A 99 -15.13 -11.06 4.09
CA GLY A 99 -15.50 -12.24 4.87
C GLY A 99 -15.44 -13.57 4.08
N THR A 100 -14.89 -13.56 2.87
CA THR A 100 -14.68 -14.74 2.02
C THR A 100 -13.19 -15.14 1.93
N GLU A 101 -12.34 -14.41 2.62
CA GLU A 101 -10.90 -14.64 2.63
C GLU A 101 -10.54 -15.86 3.50
N ASP A 102 -9.49 -16.56 3.08
CA ASP A 102 -8.90 -17.64 3.85
C ASP A 102 -7.99 -17.05 4.95
N PRO A 103 -8.26 -17.33 6.24
CA PRO A 103 -7.42 -16.85 7.33
C PRO A 103 -5.94 -17.24 7.20
N SER A 104 -5.64 -18.39 6.60
CA SER A 104 -4.25 -18.82 6.37
C SER A 104 -3.54 -17.96 5.34
N LYS A 105 -4.24 -17.50 4.30
CA LYS A 105 -3.71 -16.57 3.30
C LYS A 105 -3.50 -15.18 3.89
N VAL A 106 -4.40 -14.73 4.77
CA VAL A 106 -4.22 -13.47 5.51
C VAL A 106 -2.99 -13.54 6.42
N ALA A 107 -2.80 -14.64 7.14
CA ALA A 107 -1.60 -14.86 7.95
C ALA A 107 -0.35 -14.86 7.08
N CYS A 108 -0.36 -15.55 5.93
CA CYS A 108 0.75 -15.54 4.99
C CYS A 108 1.10 -14.12 4.51
N PHE A 109 0.12 -13.30 4.18
CA PHE A 109 0.34 -11.88 3.81
C PHE A 109 1.07 -11.13 4.93
N VAL A 110 0.60 -11.25 6.18
CA VAL A 110 1.22 -10.57 7.33
C VAL A 110 2.66 -11.02 7.54
N ASP A 111 2.89 -12.32 7.53
CA ASP A 111 4.23 -12.90 7.72
C ASP A 111 5.19 -12.47 6.60
N CYS A 112 4.73 -12.46 5.35
CA CYS A 112 5.52 -11.98 4.21
C CYS A 112 5.89 -10.50 4.35
N VAL A 113 4.95 -9.65 4.77
CA VAL A 113 5.21 -8.22 4.99
C VAL A 113 6.29 -8.05 6.07
N HIS A 114 6.21 -8.78 7.18
CA HIS A 114 7.21 -8.70 8.24
C HIS A 114 8.60 -9.13 7.76
N ASN A 115 8.69 -10.30 7.12
CA ASN A 115 9.96 -10.86 6.68
C ASN A 115 10.62 -9.99 5.59
N PHE A 116 9.87 -9.56 4.59
CA PHE A 116 10.43 -8.83 3.44
C PHE A 116 10.68 -7.35 3.75
N SER A 117 9.94 -6.73 4.67
CA SER A 117 10.22 -5.36 5.07
C SER A 117 11.53 -5.25 5.85
N GLU A 118 11.92 -6.27 6.61
CA GLU A 118 13.22 -6.34 7.27
C GLU A 118 14.37 -6.47 6.25
N GLU A 119 14.19 -7.27 5.18
CA GLU A 119 15.16 -7.39 4.09
C GLU A 119 15.35 -6.07 3.35
N GLU A 120 14.28 -5.37 3.00
CA GLU A 120 14.32 -4.07 2.30
C GLU A 120 15.00 -2.98 3.14
N VAL A 121 14.75 -2.94 4.45
CA VAL A 121 15.40 -1.98 5.36
C VAL A 121 16.89 -2.30 5.49
N ALA A 122 17.28 -3.56 5.51
CA ALA A 122 18.68 -3.97 5.60
C ALA A 122 19.48 -3.65 4.33
N CYS A 123 18.82 -3.60 3.16
CA CYS A 123 19.46 -3.28 1.88
C CYS A 123 19.48 -1.77 1.56
N ALA A 124 18.74 -0.99 2.29
CA ALA A 124 18.65 0.46 2.11
C ALA A 124 19.75 1.20 2.86
#